data_1f63af1814a1be9987636f4d1f6c5a99
#
_entry.id   1f63af1814a1be9987636f4d1f6c5a99
#
_cell.length_a   1.000
_cell.length_b   1.000
_cell.length_c   1.000
_cell.angle_alpha   90.00
_cell.angle_beta   90.00
_cell.angle_gamma   90.00
#
_symmetry.space_group_name_H-M   'P 1'
#
loop_
_entity.id
_entity.type
_entity.pdbx_description
1 polymer ?
#
loop_
_entity_poly.entity_id
_entity_poly.type
_entity_poly.pdbx_seq_one_letter_code
_entity_poly.pdbx_strand_id
1 'polypeptide(L)'
;MAMEELLLTLLTVAVVLVALVALRFMVAVRRFKLEQPENERNWVNDNAKLTRAHFDGNTVRLENVRDFTWRTTQDFDERWVEREVRLDQVSKIWLILEYFEPDKPQIAHTFLSFEFEDGQRLACSIEVRREQGERFHPLKGLGRSFELMYVWATEADAIGVRARCRTRSITHLLEGRVLREESKPALFESYLKRTNALAEKPEWYNTITNTCTTNLVQHINDIYP
;
A
#
# COMPACT_ATOMS: atom_id res chain seq x y z
N MET A 1 -44.91 -37.59 -24.21
CA MET A 1 -44.34 -38.26 -23.00
C MET A 1 -42.81 -38.08 -22.89
N ALA A 2 -41.99 -38.80 -23.68
CA ALA A 2 -40.52 -38.75 -23.52
C ALA A 2 -39.91 -37.34 -23.71
N MET A 3 -40.46 -36.53 -24.60
CA MET A 3 -39.98 -35.16 -24.85
C MET A 3 -40.36 -34.20 -23.75
N GLU A 4 -41.50 -34.33 -23.15
CA GLU A 4 -41.97 -33.54 -21.99
C GLU A 4 -41.17 -33.85 -20.73
N GLU A 5 -40.88 -35.13 -20.47
CA GLU A 5 -40.04 -35.57 -19.36
C GLU A 5 -38.60 -35.04 -19.51
N LEU A 6 -38.05 -35.07 -20.72
CA LEU A 6 -36.73 -34.51 -21.00
C LEU A 6 -36.71 -33.00 -20.76
N LEU A 7 -37.74 -32.28 -21.24
CA LEU A 7 -37.87 -30.84 -21.08
C LEU A 7 -37.98 -30.46 -19.59
N LEU A 8 -38.79 -31.19 -18.83
CA LEU A 8 -38.95 -30.99 -17.39
C LEU A 8 -37.65 -31.26 -16.63
N THR A 9 -36.93 -32.30 -17.01
CA THR A 9 -35.62 -32.59 -16.41
C THR A 9 -34.60 -31.52 -16.69
N LEU A 10 -34.52 -31.03 -17.94
CA LEU A 10 -33.62 -29.92 -18.31
C LEU A 10 -33.97 -28.64 -17.57
N LEU A 11 -35.28 -28.32 -17.45
CA LEU A 11 -35.73 -27.15 -16.68
C LEU A 11 -35.36 -27.27 -15.21
N THR A 12 -35.56 -28.45 -14.61
CA THR A 12 -35.19 -28.69 -13.20
C THR A 12 -33.69 -28.53 -12.99
N VAL A 13 -32.86 -29.08 -13.87
CA VAL A 13 -31.39 -28.91 -13.80
C VAL A 13 -31.00 -27.43 -13.92
N ALA A 14 -31.62 -26.69 -14.85
CA ALA A 14 -31.35 -25.27 -15.03
C ALA A 14 -31.72 -24.47 -13.77
N VAL A 15 -32.88 -24.74 -13.19
CA VAL A 15 -33.32 -24.08 -11.93
C VAL A 15 -32.34 -24.37 -10.77
N VAL A 16 -31.91 -25.63 -10.62
CA VAL A 16 -30.95 -26.03 -9.60
C VAL A 16 -29.59 -25.31 -9.79
N LEU A 17 -29.10 -25.23 -11.05
CA LEU A 17 -27.85 -24.51 -11.34
C LEU A 17 -27.95 -23.04 -11.02
N VAL A 18 -29.06 -22.39 -11.40
CA VAL A 18 -29.30 -20.96 -11.07
C VAL A 18 -29.35 -20.77 -9.56
N ALA A 19 -30.06 -21.65 -8.82
CA ALA A 19 -30.13 -21.59 -7.36
C ALA A 19 -28.75 -21.76 -6.70
N LEU A 20 -27.89 -22.67 -7.21
CA LEU A 20 -26.53 -22.87 -6.71
C LEU A 20 -25.64 -21.66 -6.99
N VAL A 21 -25.76 -21.04 -8.16
CA VAL A 21 -25.03 -19.80 -8.50
C VAL A 21 -25.49 -18.66 -7.59
N ALA A 22 -26.80 -18.49 -7.40
CA ALA A 22 -27.36 -17.48 -6.51
C ALA A 22 -26.90 -17.67 -5.04
N LEU A 23 -26.91 -18.93 -4.57
CA LEU A 23 -26.42 -19.25 -3.23
C LEU A 23 -24.93 -18.93 -3.06
N ARG A 24 -24.11 -19.31 -4.02
CA ARG A 24 -22.67 -18.97 -4.02
C ARG A 24 -22.44 -17.46 -4.04
N PHE A 25 -23.21 -16.74 -4.85
CA PHE A 25 -23.17 -15.29 -4.89
C PHE A 25 -23.56 -14.66 -3.54
N MET A 26 -24.66 -15.11 -2.93
CA MET A 26 -25.09 -14.63 -1.60
C MET A 26 -24.02 -14.91 -0.53
N VAL A 27 -23.42 -16.10 -0.52
CA VAL A 27 -22.33 -16.44 0.40
C VAL A 27 -21.11 -15.54 0.18
N ALA A 28 -20.74 -15.29 -1.07
CA ALA A 28 -19.64 -14.40 -1.41
C ALA A 28 -19.90 -12.95 -0.95
N VAL A 29 -21.10 -12.44 -1.22
CA VAL A 29 -21.53 -11.09 -0.76
C VAL A 29 -21.54 -11.00 0.76
N ARG A 30 -22.03 -12.04 1.44
CA ARG A 30 -22.03 -12.08 2.91
C ARG A 30 -20.62 -12.10 3.47
N ARG A 31 -19.72 -12.93 2.93
CA ARG A 31 -18.31 -12.94 3.31
C ARG A 31 -17.68 -11.57 3.09
N PHE A 32 -17.83 -10.99 1.91
CA PHE A 32 -17.33 -9.65 1.59
C PHE A 32 -17.81 -8.58 2.57
N LYS A 33 -19.08 -8.63 3.02
CA LYS A 33 -19.62 -7.66 4.01
C LYS A 33 -19.10 -7.89 5.41
N LEU A 34 -18.81 -9.14 5.79
CA LEU A 34 -18.40 -9.51 7.15
C LEU A 34 -16.88 -9.45 7.34
N GLU A 35 -16.12 -9.52 6.24
CA GLU A 35 -14.66 -9.47 6.29
C GLU A 35 -14.21 -8.09 6.76
N GLN A 36 -13.37 -8.09 7.79
CA GLN A 36 -12.77 -6.89 8.34
C GLN A 36 -11.27 -6.90 8.04
N PRO A 37 -10.65 -5.72 7.81
CA PRO A 37 -9.21 -5.65 7.68
C PRO A 37 -8.55 -5.97 9.02
N GLU A 38 -7.41 -6.66 8.99
CA GLU A 38 -6.71 -7.11 10.19
C GLU A 38 -5.22 -6.86 10.07
N ASN A 39 -4.53 -6.66 11.21
CA ASN A 39 -3.08 -6.50 11.23
C ASN A 39 -2.33 -7.81 11.42
N GLU A 40 -3.02 -8.85 11.90
CA GLU A 40 -2.42 -10.17 12.16
C GLU A 40 -2.94 -11.21 11.18
N ARG A 41 -2.19 -11.40 10.11
CA ARG A 41 -2.42 -12.43 9.08
C ARG A 41 -1.08 -13.02 8.65
N ASN A 42 -1.09 -14.00 7.77
CA ASN A 42 0.13 -14.60 7.22
C ASN A 42 0.71 -13.73 6.10
N TRP A 43 1.32 -12.60 6.47
CA TRP A 43 1.86 -11.61 5.54
C TRP A 43 3.08 -12.13 4.78
N VAL A 44 3.29 -11.65 3.55
CA VAL A 44 4.57 -11.80 2.85
C VAL A 44 5.67 -11.06 3.62
N ASN A 45 6.90 -11.56 3.57
CA ASN A 45 8.00 -11.07 4.40
C ASN A 45 8.26 -9.57 4.25
N ASP A 46 8.16 -9.03 3.05
CA ASP A 46 8.37 -7.61 2.77
C ASP A 46 7.22 -6.69 3.25
N ASN A 47 6.11 -7.29 3.69
CA ASN A 47 4.96 -6.62 4.31
C ASN A 47 4.70 -7.09 5.77
N ALA A 48 5.61 -7.88 6.36
CA ALA A 48 5.35 -8.57 7.62
C ALA A 48 5.17 -7.61 8.80
N LYS A 49 5.96 -6.55 8.88
CA LYS A 49 5.95 -5.62 10.01
C LYS A 49 5.39 -4.26 9.61
N LEU A 50 4.55 -3.71 10.49
CA LEU A 50 4.11 -2.32 10.40
C LEU A 50 5.09 -1.42 11.16
N THR A 51 5.43 -0.31 10.55
CA THR A 51 6.16 0.76 11.23
C THR A 51 5.29 1.38 12.33
N ARG A 52 5.91 1.76 13.43
CA ARG A 52 5.30 2.57 14.49
C ARG A 52 6.16 3.79 14.76
N ALA A 53 5.52 4.92 14.91
CA ALA A 53 6.17 6.19 15.22
C ALA A 53 5.85 6.62 16.66
N HIS A 54 6.88 6.80 17.46
CA HIS A 54 6.79 7.25 18.84
C HIS A 54 7.27 8.70 18.93
N PHE A 55 6.35 9.60 19.30
CA PHE A 55 6.61 11.03 19.38
C PHE A 55 7.08 11.44 20.77
N ASP A 56 8.19 12.18 20.83
CA ASP A 56 8.67 12.87 22.02
C ASP A 56 9.03 14.31 21.64
N GLY A 57 8.07 15.21 21.77
CA GLY A 57 8.17 16.57 21.24
C GLY A 57 8.44 16.57 19.74
N ASN A 58 9.55 17.19 19.33
CA ASN A 58 9.98 17.21 17.92
C ASN A 58 10.77 15.96 17.52
N THR A 59 11.18 15.12 18.45
CA THR A 59 11.88 13.87 18.16
C THR A 59 10.89 12.76 17.89
N VAL A 60 11.13 11.97 16.86
CA VAL A 60 10.30 10.80 16.52
C VAL A 60 11.20 9.60 16.34
N ARG A 61 10.92 8.55 17.10
CA ARG A 61 11.53 7.21 16.91
C ARG A 61 10.58 6.34 16.11
N LEU A 62 11.07 5.83 14.99
CA LEU A 62 10.35 4.89 14.14
C LEU A 62 10.88 3.48 14.37
N GLU A 63 10.00 2.56 14.70
CA GLU A 63 10.27 1.12 14.76
C GLU A 63 9.88 0.43 13.45
N ASN A 64 10.55 -0.66 13.12
CA ASN A 64 10.29 -1.47 11.94
C ASN A 64 10.42 -0.67 10.62
N VAL A 65 11.42 0.18 10.52
CA VAL A 65 11.81 0.77 9.23
C VAL A 65 12.51 -0.31 8.42
N ARG A 66 12.05 -0.54 7.20
CA ARG A 66 12.60 -1.57 6.33
C ARG A 66 13.93 -1.10 5.72
N ASP A 67 14.92 -1.99 5.76
CA ASP A 67 16.27 -1.73 5.23
C ASP A 67 16.82 -2.99 4.54
N PHE A 68 16.02 -3.53 3.63
CA PHE A 68 16.32 -4.78 2.95
C PHE A 68 17.37 -4.60 1.85
N THR A 69 18.19 -5.63 1.67
CA THR A 69 19.13 -5.70 0.55
C THR A 69 18.56 -6.63 -0.51
N TRP A 70 18.12 -6.05 -1.62
CA TRP A 70 17.45 -6.76 -2.69
C TRP A 70 18.43 -7.29 -3.73
N ARG A 71 18.32 -8.58 -4.07
CA ARG A 71 18.97 -9.23 -5.22
C ARG A 71 18.01 -9.33 -6.40
N THR A 72 16.73 -9.63 -6.12
CA THR A 72 15.62 -9.60 -7.07
C THR A 72 14.37 -9.05 -6.37
N THR A 73 13.25 -8.97 -7.04
CA THR A 73 11.96 -8.59 -6.41
C THR A 73 11.39 -9.65 -5.46
N GLN A 74 12.02 -10.83 -5.36
CA GLN A 74 11.57 -11.95 -4.53
C GLN A 74 12.70 -12.51 -3.64
N ASP A 75 13.94 -12.12 -3.89
CA ASP A 75 15.12 -12.56 -3.14
C ASP A 75 15.82 -11.36 -2.50
N PHE A 76 15.86 -11.33 -1.19
CA PHE A 76 16.39 -10.23 -0.38
C PHE A 76 16.83 -10.70 0.99
N ASP A 77 17.74 -9.94 1.59
CA ASP A 77 18.11 -10.09 2.99
C ASP A 77 17.27 -9.14 3.84
N GLU A 78 16.53 -9.70 4.80
CA GLU A 78 15.66 -8.92 5.68
C GLU A 78 16.47 -8.17 6.72
N ARG A 79 16.24 -6.88 6.84
CA ARG A 79 16.72 -6.05 7.94
C ARG A 79 15.68 -5.01 8.32
N TRP A 80 15.20 -5.09 9.53
CA TRP A 80 14.32 -4.09 10.13
C TRP A 80 15.13 -3.29 11.13
N VAL A 81 15.07 -1.98 11.02
CA VAL A 81 15.87 -1.06 11.84
C VAL A 81 14.99 -0.03 12.53
N GLU A 82 15.52 0.56 13.59
CA GLU A 82 14.96 1.76 14.19
C GLU A 82 15.61 3.00 13.56
N ARG A 83 14.85 4.09 13.50
CA ARG A 83 15.36 5.40 13.11
C ARG A 83 14.82 6.45 14.06
N GLU A 84 15.68 7.37 14.42
CA GLU A 84 15.31 8.56 15.16
C GLU A 84 15.57 9.79 14.29
N VAL A 85 14.58 10.64 14.18
CA VAL A 85 14.60 11.85 13.37
C VAL A 85 13.88 12.98 14.08
N ARG A 86 14.08 14.20 13.61
CA ARG A 86 13.39 15.37 14.16
C ARG A 86 12.41 15.93 13.13
N LEU A 87 11.19 16.24 13.56
CA LEU A 87 10.14 16.84 12.71
C LEU A 87 10.60 18.18 12.11
N ASP A 88 11.20 19.04 12.92
CA ASP A 88 11.65 20.36 12.53
C ASP A 88 12.89 20.37 11.61
N GLN A 89 13.49 19.22 11.36
CA GLN A 89 14.69 19.09 10.51
C GLN A 89 14.38 18.48 9.12
N VAL A 90 13.13 18.38 8.73
CA VAL A 90 12.78 17.96 7.35
C VAL A 90 13.18 19.08 6.38
N SER A 91 14.29 18.86 5.65
CA SER A 91 14.87 19.85 4.74
C SER A 91 14.28 19.77 3.33
N LYS A 92 14.08 18.55 2.81
CA LYS A 92 13.54 18.32 1.47
C LYS A 92 12.53 17.19 1.45
N ILE A 93 11.63 17.26 0.46
CA ILE A 93 10.70 16.19 0.12
C ILE A 93 10.92 15.82 -1.33
N TRP A 94 11.12 14.54 -1.58
CA TRP A 94 11.28 13.98 -2.91
C TRP A 94 10.03 13.19 -3.27
N LEU A 95 9.45 13.50 -4.43
CA LEU A 95 8.40 12.68 -5.05
C LEU A 95 9.08 11.62 -5.92
N ILE A 96 8.84 10.38 -5.59
CA ILE A 96 9.31 9.24 -6.37
C ILE A 96 8.14 8.77 -7.22
N LEU A 97 8.37 8.70 -8.52
CA LEU A 97 7.39 8.29 -9.52
C LEU A 97 7.93 7.08 -10.26
N GLU A 98 7.29 5.94 -10.08
CA GLU A 98 7.64 4.69 -10.76
C GLU A 98 6.59 4.36 -11.82
N TYR A 99 6.96 4.39 -13.07
CA TYR A 99 6.17 3.85 -14.17
C TYR A 99 6.46 2.36 -14.30
N PHE A 100 5.44 1.51 -14.06
CA PHE A 100 5.60 0.06 -14.16
C PHE A 100 5.89 -0.40 -15.59
N GLU A 101 5.27 0.26 -16.56
CA GLU A 101 5.48 0.08 -17.99
C GLU A 101 5.61 1.47 -18.64
N PRO A 102 6.77 1.83 -19.20
CA PRO A 102 6.98 3.16 -19.80
C PRO A 102 5.96 3.52 -20.89
N ASP A 103 5.48 2.50 -21.62
CA ASP A 103 4.49 2.67 -22.69
C ASP A 103 3.06 2.92 -22.14
N LYS A 104 2.85 2.79 -20.82
CA LYS A 104 1.58 3.00 -20.13
C LYS A 104 1.75 3.99 -18.97
N PRO A 105 2.07 5.26 -19.24
CA PRO A 105 2.39 6.25 -18.19
C PRO A 105 1.23 6.56 -17.24
N GLN A 106 0.00 6.20 -17.59
CA GLN A 106 -1.17 6.32 -16.73
C GLN A 106 -1.19 5.33 -15.56
N ILE A 107 -0.31 4.31 -15.60
CA ILE A 107 -0.20 3.31 -14.52
C ILE A 107 1.16 3.50 -13.85
N ALA A 108 1.16 4.31 -12.81
CA ALA A 108 2.36 4.64 -12.04
C ALA A 108 2.10 4.48 -10.54
N HIS A 109 3.18 4.21 -9.81
CA HIS A 109 3.19 4.27 -8.35
C HIS A 109 3.90 5.54 -7.91
N THR A 110 3.33 6.21 -6.91
CA THR A 110 3.89 7.43 -6.33
C THR A 110 4.13 7.24 -4.84
N PHE A 111 5.28 7.72 -4.36
CA PHE A 111 5.59 7.75 -2.94
C PHE A 111 6.56 8.89 -2.63
N LEU A 112 6.80 9.14 -1.35
CA LEU A 112 7.66 10.23 -0.91
C LEU A 112 8.94 9.70 -0.25
N SER A 113 10.01 10.49 -0.37
CA SER A 113 11.18 10.40 0.50
C SER A 113 11.41 11.75 1.17
N PHE A 114 11.69 11.68 2.46
CA PHE A 114 11.96 12.84 3.32
C PHE A 114 13.47 12.90 3.61
N GLU A 115 14.10 14.01 3.29
CA GLU A 115 15.49 14.28 3.57
C GLU A 115 15.56 15.22 4.78
N PHE A 116 16.46 14.92 5.73
CA PHE A 116 16.66 15.67 6.96
C PHE A 116 17.96 16.46 6.90
N GLU A 117 18.08 17.49 7.74
CA GLU A 117 19.27 18.37 7.80
C GLU A 117 20.55 17.62 8.15
N ASP A 118 20.45 16.52 8.91
CA ASP A 118 21.57 15.64 9.26
C ASP A 118 21.97 14.67 8.14
N GLY A 119 21.31 14.75 6.98
CA GLY A 119 21.55 13.90 5.82
C GLY A 119 20.83 12.55 5.86
N GLN A 120 20.08 12.23 6.91
CA GLN A 120 19.23 11.04 6.90
C GLN A 120 18.14 11.16 5.82
N ARG A 121 17.72 10.02 5.28
CA ARG A 121 16.63 9.94 4.30
C ARG A 121 15.74 8.76 4.60
N LEU A 122 14.42 9.01 4.60
CA LEU A 122 13.40 8.00 4.83
C LEU A 122 12.35 8.07 3.74
N ALA A 123 12.19 6.98 3.01
CA ALA A 123 11.11 6.83 2.05
C ALA A 123 9.87 6.23 2.73
N CYS A 124 8.70 6.73 2.35
CA CYS A 124 7.41 6.16 2.75
C CYS A 124 6.58 5.82 1.52
N SER A 125 6.38 4.55 1.28
CA SER A 125 5.57 4.03 0.18
C SER A 125 4.23 3.52 0.70
N ILE A 126 3.13 3.97 0.09
CA ILE A 126 1.78 3.55 0.43
C ILE A 126 1.45 2.34 -0.45
N GLU A 127 1.30 1.19 0.16
CA GLU A 127 1.29 -0.10 -0.52
C GLU A 127 0.04 -0.93 -0.18
N VAL A 128 -0.21 -1.94 -0.99
CA VAL A 128 -1.07 -3.05 -0.63
C VAL A 128 -0.32 -4.00 0.30
N ARG A 129 -0.92 -4.39 1.41
CA ARG A 129 -0.40 -5.43 2.28
C ARG A 129 -0.93 -6.78 1.81
N ARG A 130 -0.03 -7.70 1.48
CA ARG A 130 -0.35 -8.99 0.84
C ARG A 130 -0.09 -10.14 1.80
N GLU A 131 -1.00 -11.11 1.80
CA GLU A 131 -0.77 -12.40 2.44
C GLU A 131 0.10 -13.32 1.58
N GLN A 132 0.68 -14.35 2.20
CA GLN A 132 1.44 -15.37 1.48
C GLN A 132 0.59 -16.02 0.38
N GLY A 133 1.16 -16.11 -0.81
CA GLY A 133 0.46 -16.64 -2.00
C GLY A 133 -0.39 -15.62 -2.75
N GLU A 134 -0.59 -14.41 -2.23
CA GLU A 134 -1.33 -13.38 -2.94
C GLU A 134 -0.47 -12.66 -3.98
N ARG A 135 -1.13 -12.30 -5.07
CA ARG A 135 -0.57 -11.43 -6.11
C ARG A 135 -1.49 -10.23 -6.29
N PHE A 136 -0.89 -9.06 -6.34
CA PHE A 136 -1.66 -7.85 -6.64
C PHE A 136 -2.30 -7.95 -8.03
N HIS A 137 -3.57 -7.59 -8.08
CA HIS A 137 -4.31 -7.38 -9.32
C HIS A 137 -5.28 -6.22 -9.13
N PRO A 138 -5.33 -5.23 -10.06
CA PRO A 138 -6.17 -4.04 -9.88
C PRO A 138 -7.64 -4.33 -9.61
N LEU A 139 -8.22 -5.34 -10.27
CA LEU A 139 -9.62 -5.75 -10.04
C LEU A 139 -9.84 -6.36 -8.64
N LYS A 140 -8.86 -7.07 -8.09
CA LYS A 140 -8.94 -7.54 -6.70
C LYS A 140 -8.88 -6.38 -5.72
N GLY A 141 -8.07 -5.35 -6.02
CA GLY A 141 -7.99 -4.14 -5.23
C GLY A 141 -9.25 -3.27 -5.23
N LEU A 142 -10.24 -3.53 -6.09
CA LEU A 142 -11.57 -2.91 -6.00
C LEU A 142 -12.42 -3.51 -4.87
N GLY A 143 -12.06 -4.73 -4.44
CA GLY A 143 -12.71 -5.44 -3.35
C GLY A 143 -11.98 -5.29 -2.02
N ARG A 144 -12.38 -6.12 -1.05
CA ARG A 144 -11.74 -6.24 0.26
C ARG A 144 -10.72 -7.38 0.23
N SER A 145 -9.65 -7.20 -0.55
CA SER A 145 -8.66 -8.25 -0.78
C SER A 145 -7.28 -7.91 -0.24
N PHE A 146 -7.01 -6.65 0.01
CA PHE A 146 -5.70 -6.21 0.49
C PHE A 146 -5.88 -5.11 1.52
N GLU A 147 -5.13 -5.16 2.60
CA GLU A 147 -5.04 -4.06 3.54
C GLU A 147 -4.11 -2.96 2.99
N LEU A 148 -4.38 -1.73 3.42
CA LEU A 148 -3.53 -0.59 3.17
C LEU A 148 -2.40 -0.55 4.18
N MET A 149 -1.16 -0.30 3.73
CA MET A 149 -0.03 -0.08 4.62
C MET A 149 0.89 1.06 4.15
N TYR A 150 1.55 1.69 5.10
CA TYR A 150 2.63 2.64 4.88
C TYR A 150 3.95 1.94 5.19
N VAL A 151 4.74 1.69 4.15
CA VAL A 151 6.06 1.08 4.26
C VAL A 151 7.09 2.16 4.40
N TRP A 152 7.60 2.34 5.60
CA TRP A 152 8.77 3.19 5.85
C TRP A 152 10.03 2.37 5.60
N ALA A 153 10.93 2.92 4.80
CA ALA A 153 12.14 2.23 4.39
C ALA A 153 13.28 3.21 4.14
N THR A 154 14.52 2.69 4.15
CA THR A 154 15.64 3.44 3.59
C THR A 154 15.48 3.62 2.08
N GLU A 155 16.06 4.67 1.48
CA GLU A 155 16.05 4.84 0.03
C GLU A 155 16.77 3.69 -0.68
N ALA A 156 17.81 3.12 -0.06
CA ALA A 156 18.54 1.98 -0.60
C ALA A 156 17.62 0.75 -0.79
N ASP A 157 16.68 0.57 0.10
CA ASP A 157 15.61 -0.45 -0.01
C ASP A 157 14.53 0.01 -1.00
N ALA A 158 13.77 1.05 -0.65
CA ALA A 158 12.55 1.43 -1.37
C ALA A 158 12.81 1.84 -2.83
N ILE A 159 13.79 2.71 -3.07
CA ILE A 159 14.17 3.14 -4.42
C ILE A 159 15.05 2.07 -5.07
N GLY A 160 15.94 1.45 -4.29
CA GLY A 160 16.89 0.47 -4.79
C GLY A 160 16.23 -0.75 -5.45
N VAL A 161 15.18 -1.33 -4.84
CA VAL A 161 14.46 -2.47 -5.45
C VAL A 161 13.81 -2.08 -6.78
N ARG A 162 13.28 -0.87 -6.88
CA ARG A 162 12.62 -0.35 -8.08
C ARG A 162 13.61 -0.08 -9.20
N ALA A 163 14.70 0.61 -8.88
CA ALA A 163 15.70 1.02 -9.86
C ALA A 163 16.61 -0.12 -10.35
N ARG A 164 16.84 -1.15 -9.52
CA ARG A 164 17.81 -2.23 -9.85
C ARG A 164 17.17 -3.58 -10.14
N CYS A 165 16.04 -3.89 -9.53
CA CYS A 165 15.44 -5.23 -9.61
C CYS A 165 14.19 -5.29 -10.50
N ARG A 166 13.55 -4.15 -10.82
CA ARG A 166 12.39 -4.08 -11.71
C ARG A 166 12.83 -3.64 -13.11
N THR A 167 13.13 -4.60 -13.96
CA THR A 167 13.76 -4.37 -15.29
C THR A 167 12.90 -3.63 -16.30
N ARG A 168 11.58 -3.54 -16.07
CA ARG A 168 10.63 -2.87 -16.97
C ARG A 168 10.18 -1.52 -16.47
N SER A 169 10.41 -1.19 -15.20
CA SER A 169 9.98 0.08 -14.63
C SER A 169 11.05 1.17 -14.81
N ILE A 170 10.57 2.41 -14.88
CA ILE A 170 11.42 3.59 -14.82
C ILE A 170 11.04 4.37 -13.57
N THR A 171 12.04 4.70 -12.75
CA THR A 171 11.86 5.44 -11.50
C THR A 171 12.46 6.84 -11.64
N HIS A 172 11.63 7.86 -11.43
CA HIS A 172 12.05 9.26 -11.40
C HIS A 172 12.03 9.77 -9.96
N LEU A 173 13.01 10.60 -9.65
CA LEU A 173 13.08 11.37 -8.40
C LEU A 173 12.90 12.85 -8.74
N LEU A 174 11.87 13.45 -8.18
CA LEU A 174 11.52 14.84 -8.41
C LEU A 174 11.55 15.58 -7.08
N GLU A 175 12.34 16.64 -6.96
CA GLU A 175 12.33 17.47 -5.76
C GLU A 175 10.99 18.20 -5.64
N GLY A 176 10.30 17.95 -4.55
CA GLY A 176 9.00 18.58 -4.25
C GLY A 176 9.21 20.04 -3.83
N ARG A 177 8.53 20.95 -4.51
CA ARG A 177 8.49 22.35 -4.10
C ARG A 177 7.25 22.58 -3.23
N VAL A 178 7.47 23.00 -1.99
CA VAL A 178 6.38 23.38 -1.08
C VAL A 178 6.13 24.88 -1.14
N LEU A 179 4.89 25.30 -0.93
CA LEU A 179 4.54 26.73 -0.90
C LEU A 179 5.01 27.43 0.38
N ARG A 180 5.14 26.68 1.46
CA ARG A 180 5.56 27.16 2.78
C ARG A 180 6.51 26.15 3.40
N GLU A 181 7.59 26.63 4.01
CA GLU A 181 8.61 25.76 4.60
C GLU A 181 8.05 24.86 5.74
N GLU A 182 7.12 25.40 6.54
CA GLU A 182 6.43 24.65 7.60
C GLU A 182 5.58 23.49 7.11
N SER A 183 5.29 23.43 5.81
CA SER A 183 4.54 22.31 5.22
C SER A 183 5.37 21.04 5.13
N LYS A 184 6.71 21.12 5.13
CA LYS A 184 7.58 19.93 5.08
C LYS A 184 7.43 19.08 6.34
N PRO A 185 7.68 19.64 7.56
CA PRO A 185 7.45 18.89 8.80
C PRO A 185 5.99 18.47 8.98
N ALA A 186 5.03 19.31 8.59
CA ALA A 186 3.62 18.98 8.68
C ALA A 186 3.23 17.77 7.81
N LEU A 187 3.77 17.68 6.59
CA LEU A 187 3.53 16.53 5.71
C LEU A 187 4.15 15.25 6.28
N PHE A 188 5.37 15.33 6.77
CA PHE A 188 6.04 14.19 7.41
C PHE A 188 5.26 13.72 8.65
N GLU A 189 4.86 14.61 9.52
CA GLU A 189 4.06 14.30 10.71
C GLU A 189 2.71 13.69 10.35
N SER A 190 2.02 14.21 9.31
CA SER A 190 0.75 13.66 8.83
C SER A 190 0.90 12.21 8.36
N TYR A 191 1.99 11.87 7.63
CA TYR A 191 2.30 10.51 7.24
C TYR A 191 2.53 9.58 8.44
N LEU A 192 3.26 10.05 9.46
CA LEU A 192 3.51 9.27 10.67
C LEU A 192 2.24 9.02 11.50
N LYS A 193 1.39 10.04 11.65
CA LYS A 193 0.08 9.90 12.32
C LYS A 193 -0.80 8.89 11.60
N ARG A 194 -0.83 8.93 10.26
CA ARG A 194 -1.59 7.97 9.45
C ARG A 194 -1.02 6.56 9.56
N THR A 195 0.31 6.42 9.60
CA THR A 195 0.99 5.14 9.85
C THR A 195 0.52 4.51 11.16
N ASN A 196 0.53 5.27 12.25
CA ASN A 196 0.06 4.80 13.55
C ASN A 196 -1.44 4.45 13.55
N ALA A 197 -2.25 5.29 12.92
CA ALA A 197 -3.70 5.05 12.82
C ALA A 197 -4.00 3.71 12.11
N LEU A 198 -3.29 3.37 11.02
CA LEU A 198 -3.44 2.08 10.33
C LEU A 198 -2.92 0.90 11.16
N ALA A 199 -1.87 1.12 11.97
CA ALA A 199 -1.36 0.10 12.87
C ALA A 199 -2.31 -0.19 14.05
N GLU A 200 -3.16 0.77 14.43
CA GLU A 200 -4.21 0.60 15.45
C GLU A 200 -5.51 0.07 14.84
N LYS A 201 -5.90 0.65 13.72
CA LYS A 201 -7.14 0.32 13.02
C LYS A 201 -6.84 0.10 11.54
N PRO A 202 -6.65 -1.14 11.09
CA PRO A 202 -6.38 -1.46 9.69
C PRO A 202 -7.52 -1.06 8.77
N GLU A 203 -7.19 -0.78 7.53
CA GLU A 203 -8.15 -0.40 6.49
C GLU A 203 -7.88 -1.17 5.20
N TRP A 204 -8.95 -1.35 4.41
CA TRP A 204 -8.82 -1.93 3.09
C TRP A 204 -8.18 -0.94 2.09
N TYR A 205 -7.19 -1.41 1.35
CA TYR A 205 -6.79 -0.77 0.11
C TYR A 205 -7.95 -0.81 -0.89
N ASN A 206 -8.09 0.24 -1.68
CA ASN A 206 -9.05 0.25 -2.78
C ASN A 206 -8.44 0.96 -3.99
N THR A 207 -8.43 0.29 -5.14
CA THR A 207 -7.79 0.76 -6.39
C THR A 207 -8.31 2.13 -6.88
N ILE A 208 -9.49 2.57 -6.44
CA ILE A 208 -10.08 3.87 -6.84
C ILE A 208 -10.00 4.89 -5.70
N THR A 209 -10.36 4.49 -4.48
CA THR A 209 -10.63 5.45 -3.40
C THR A 209 -9.56 5.47 -2.30
N ASN A 210 -8.71 4.45 -2.21
CA ASN A 210 -7.72 4.32 -1.13
C ASN A 210 -6.39 3.76 -1.65
N THR A 211 -5.72 4.54 -2.52
CA THR A 211 -4.46 4.21 -3.20
C THR A 211 -3.30 5.05 -2.70
N CYS A 212 -2.09 4.81 -3.21
CA CYS A 212 -0.93 5.68 -2.99
C CYS A 212 -1.23 7.14 -3.36
N THR A 213 -1.81 7.37 -4.54
CA THR A 213 -2.11 8.73 -5.04
C THR A 213 -3.21 9.40 -4.23
N THR A 214 -4.32 8.72 -3.93
CA THR A 214 -5.43 9.32 -3.17
C THR A 214 -5.02 9.67 -1.75
N ASN A 215 -4.23 8.85 -1.08
CA ASN A 215 -3.69 9.16 0.25
C ASN A 215 -2.68 10.32 0.19
N LEU A 216 -1.79 10.36 -0.81
CA LEU A 216 -0.88 11.50 -0.99
C LEU A 216 -1.64 12.81 -1.16
N VAL A 217 -2.68 12.83 -2.03
CA VAL A 217 -3.54 14.01 -2.24
C VAL A 217 -4.25 14.40 -0.95
N GLN A 218 -4.75 13.43 -0.18
CA GLN A 218 -5.37 13.69 1.12
C GLN A 218 -4.41 14.41 2.07
N HIS A 219 -3.20 13.91 2.24
CA HIS A 219 -2.18 14.54 3.08
C HIS A 219 -1.86 15.98 2.65
N ILE A 220 -1.77 16.22 1.33
CA ILE A 220 -1.54 17.56 0.78
C ILE A 220 -2.73 18.47 1.10
N ASN A 221 -3.97 18.01 0.88
CA ASN A 221 -5.17 18.80 1.15
C ASN A 221 -5.36 19.12 2.64
N ASP A 222 -4.94 18.21 3.53
CA ASP A 222 -5.01 18.44 4.98
C ASP A 222 -4.05 19.57 5.43
N ILE A 223 -2.98 19.84 4.66
CA ILE A 223 -2.00 20.86 4.95
C ILE A 223 -2.31 22.19 4.24
N TYR A 224 -2.92 22.09 3.05
CA TYR A 224 -3.35 23.23 2.22
C TYR A 224 -4.86 23.17 1.98
N PRO A 225 -5.66 23.47 3.03
CA PRO A 225 -7.13 23.47 2.94
C PRO A 225 -7.69 24.57 2.01
#